data_ee7cc85cd53dffba8d87872ff99ffc51
#
_entry.id   ee7cc85cd53dffba8d87872ff99ffc51
#
_cell.length_a   1.000
_cell.length_b   1.000
_cell.length_c   1.000
_cell.angle_alpha   90.00
_cell.angle_beta   90.00
_cell.angle_gamma   90.00
#
_symmetry.space_group_name_H-M   'P 1'
#
loop_
_entity.id
_entity.type
_entity.pdbx_description
1 polymer ?
#
loop_
_entity_poly.entity_id
_entity_poly.type
_entity_poly.pdbx_seq_one_letter_code
_entity_poly.pdbx_strand_id
1 'polypeptide(L)'
;TLYESYRGAMAYIEVKLPNGDISIGSSFHVGEGVFVTARHVVENNIIISIATTEHTYVPDEHGNVTIDYNKQKYRSESPKSLTIEQGPYFHPNELIDLAVIVCEEKDIASIPLGGHLDDWIDDSQFIMTETVVMGYPPIPFANRPLLIAAKGEINAVVDKYNAPHPHFIISTMPRGGFSGGLCLIEWKFALGVIVESLVNNNKETELGFMSVLSVEPIFTCLQHYNILPEAQKDGWDGFWA
;
A
#
# COMPACT_ATOMS: atom_id res chain seq x y z
N THR A 1 -2.27 -17.68 3.91
CA THR A 1 -2.77 -16.80 2.81
C THR A 1 -1.95 -15.51 2.77
N LEU A 2 -1.90 -14.82 1.63
CA LEU A 2 -1.25 -13.50 1.50
C LEU A 2 -1.78 -12.49 2.54
N TYR A 3 -3.09 -12.52 2.78
CA TYR A 3 -3.70 -11.69 3.81
C TYR A 3 -3.12 -11.95 5.21
N GLU A 4 -3.01 -13.20 5.63
CA GLU A 4 -2.47 -13.56 6.94
C GLU A 4 -0.99 -13.20 7.08
N SER A 5 -0.23 -13.34 6.00
CA SER A 5 1.19 -13.03 5.99
C SER A 5 1.47 -11.54 6.14
N TYR A 6 0.60 -10.67 5.59
CA TYR A 6 0.95 -9.25 5.43
C TYR A 6 -0.04 -8.26 6.06
N ARG A 7 -1.17 -8.72 6.61
CA ARG A 7 -2.18 -7.81 7.20
C ARG A 7 -1.62 -6.88 8.29
N GLY A 8 -0.64 -7.34 9.06
CA GLY A 8 -0.02 -6.54 10.11
C GLY A 8 0.89 -5.43 9.60
N ALA A 9 1.24 -5.44 8.30
CA ALA A 9 1.99 -4.38 7.65
C ALA A 9 1.10 -3.22 7.17
N MET A 10 -0.23 -3.39 7.21
CA MET A 10 -1.18 -2.38 6.76
C MET A 10 -1.50 -1.38 7.85
N ALA A 11 -1.57 -0.09 7.50
CA ALA A 11 -2.02 0.96 8.38
C ALA A 11 -3.02 1.88 7.66
N TYR A 12 -4.00 2.42 8.41
CA TYR A 12 -4.81 3.51 7.91
C TYR A 12 -4.18 4.85 8.26
N ILE A 13 -4.48 5.86 7.45
CA ILE A 13 -4.11 7.25 7.70
C ILE A 13 -5.41 8.04 7.78
N GLU A 14 -5.67 8.66 8.93
CA GLU A 14 -6.77 9.59 9.11
C GLU A 14 -6.29 11.00 8.88
N VAL A 15 -6.98 11.72 8.02
CA VAL A 15 -6.61 13.09 7.64
C VAL A 15 -7.80 14.03 7.78
N LYS A 16 -7.49 15.29 8.09
CA LYS A 16 -8.44 16.40 8.02
C LYS A 16 -8.23 17.14 6.71
N LEU A 17 -9.29 17.16 5.91
CA LEU A 17 -9.32 17.88 4.64
C LEU A 17 -9.40 19.39 4.84
N PRO A 18 -9.06 20.21 3.82
CA PRO A 18 -9.16 21.67 3.90
C PRO A 18 -10.55 22.21 4.22
N ASN A 19 -11.61 21.49 3.84
CA ASN A 19 -13.01 21.83 4.16
C ASN A 19 -13.41 21.49 5.60
N GLY A 20 -12.50 20.84 6.36
CA GLY A 20 -12.73 20.44 7.76
C GLY A 20 -13.25 19.01 7.94
N ASP A 21 -13.63 18.32 6.87
CA ASP A 21 -14.09 16.94 6.93
C ASP A 21 -12.92 15.98 7.28
N ILE A 22 -13.27 14.85 7.86
CA ILE A 22 -12.33 13.77 8.14
C ILE A 22 -12.41 12.75 7.01
N SER A 23 -11.26 12.35 6.51
CA SER A 23 -11.11 11.30 5.50
C SER A 23 -10.12 10.25 5.97
N ILE A 24 -10.19 9.08 5.34
CA ILE A 24 -9.31 7.96 5.63
C ILE A 24 -8.69 7.45 4.34
N GLY A 25 -7.40 7.15 4.40
CA GLY A 25 -6.65 6.47 3.36
C GLY A 25 -5.90 5.28 3.92
N SER A 26 -5.18 4.60 3.06
CA SER A 26 -4.41 3.41 3.39
C SER A 26 -2.92 3.65 3.25
N SER A 27 -2.12 2.83 3.91
CA SER A 27 -0.67 2.75 3.75
C SER A 27 -0.18 1.34 4.08
N PHE A 28 1.04 1.04 3.70
CA PHE A 28 1.68 -0.22 4.02
C PHE A 28 3.16 -0.04 4.35
N HIS A 29 3.64 -0.86 5.29
CA HIS A 29 5.01 -0.82 5.79
C HIS A 29 5.96 -1.63 4.91
N VAL A 30 7.07 -1.03 4.51
CA VAL A 30 8.09 -1.66 3.65
C VAL A 30 9.42 -1.94 4.37
N GLY A 31 9.46 -1.70 5.68
CA GLY A 31 10.61 -1.93 6.56
C GLY A 31 11.07 -0.66 7.25
N GLU A 32 11.75 -0.81 8.37
CA GLU A 32 12.40 0.27 9.13
C GLU A 32 11.51 1.47 9.49
N GLY A 33 10.20 1.25 9.66
CA GLY A 33 9.24 2.30 9.96
C GLY A 33 8.74 3.06 8.73
N VAL A 34 9.14 2.67 7.53
CA VAL A 34 8.77 3.34 6.27
C VAL A 34 7.41 2.86 5.77
N PHE A 35 6.45 3.77 5.69
CA PHE A 35 5.10 3.53 5.18
C PHE A 35 4.89 4.21 3.85
N VAL A 36 4.37 3.48 2.87
CA VAL A 36 4.03 3.96 1.53
C VAL A 36 2.54 4.25 1.47
N THR A 37 2.16 5.36 0.85
CA THR A 37 0.78 5.77 0.61
C THR A 37 0.66 6.54 -0.71
N ALA A 38 -0.55 6.85 -1.16
CA ALA A 38 -0.77 7.74 -2.28
C ALA A 38 -0.59 9.21 -1.85
N ARG A 39 -0.01 10.04 -2.74
CA ARG A 39 0.24 11.47 -2.50
C ARG A 39 -1.03 12.22 -2.14
N HIS A 40 -2.10 12.02 -2.91
CA HIS A 40 -3.37 12.72 -2.70
C HIS A 40 -4.04 12.43 -1.35
N VAL A 41 -3.66 11.32 -0.67
CA VAL A 41 -4.16 11.03 0.69
C VAL A 41 -3.66 12.04 1.69
N VAL A 42 -2.40 12.47 1.58
CA VAL A 42 -1.73 13.30 2.59
C VAL A 42 -1.38 14.71 2.10
N GLU A 43 -1.32 14.94 0.79
CA GLU A 43 -1.01 16.26 0.23
C GLU A 43 -2.11 17.27 0.54
N ASN A 44 -1.70 18.43 1.06
CA ASN A 44 -2.61 19.50 1.51
C ASN A 44 -3.60 19.11 2.60
N ASN A 45 -3.44 17.96 3.24
CA ASN A 45 -4.25 17.46 4.33
C ASN A 45 -3.46 17.44 5.65
N ILE A 46 -4.15 17.58 6.77
CA ILE A 46 -3.52 17.45 8.09
C ILE A 46 -3.66 15.99 8.53
N ILE A 47 -2.56 15.29 8.70
CA ILE A 47 -2.56 13.94 9.24
C ILE A 47 -2.95 14.00 10.73
N ILE A 48 -4.05 13.33 11.07
CA ILE A 48 -4.54 13.24 12.45
C ILE A 48 -3.92 12.03 13.15
N SER A 49 -3.92 10.89 12.46
CA SER A 49 -3.39 9.64 13.00
C SER A 49 -2.96 8.68 11.89
N ILE A 50 -2.02 7.82 12.22
CA ILE A 50 -1.67 6.62 11.46
C ILE A 50 -1.68 5.44 12.42
N ALA A 51 -2.31 4.33 12.04
CA ALA A 51 -2.40 3.18 12.94
C ALA A 51 -2.63 1.87 12.19
N THR A 52 -2.14 0.78 12.79
CA THR A 52 -2.42 -0.59 12.37
C THR A 52 -3.62 -1.14 13.12
N THR A 53 -4.36 -2.07 12.51
CA THR A 53 -5.49 -2.76 13.16
C THR A 53 -5.27 -4.25 13.32
N GLU A 54 -4.29 -4.81 12.63
CA GLU A 54 -4.05 -6.24 12.54
C GLU A 54 -2.63 -6.61 12.98
N HIS A 55 -2.44 -7.88 13.32
CA HIS A 55 -1.14 -8.46 13.58
C HIS A 55 -0.79 -9.49 12.51
N THR A 56 0.50 -9.56 12.15
CA THR A 56 1.06 -10.63 11.35
C THR A 56 1.89 -11.54 12.24
N TYR A 57 1.74 -12.84 12.08
CA TYR A 57 2.62 -13.81 12.73
C TYR A 57 3.90 -13.94 11.92
N VAL A 58 5.01 -13.59 12.54
CA VAL A 58 6.35 -13.78 11.94
C VAL A 58 6.84 -15.16 12.34
N PRO A 59 7.26 -16.02 11.39
CA PRO A 59 7.90 -17.29 11.71
C PRO A 59 9.18 -17.04 12.51
N ASP A 60 9.52 -17.96 13.41
CA ASP A 60 10.84 -17.98 14.05
C ASP A 60 11.96 -18.35 13.05
N GLU A 61 13.20 -18.34 13.49
CA GLU A 61 14.37 -18.71 12.69
C GLU A 61 14.33 -20.14 12.13
N HIS A 62 13.43 -21.00 12.66
CA HIS A 62 13.19 -22.35 12.19
C HIS A 62 11.95 -22.49 11.29
N GLY A 63 11.30 -21.36 10.96
CA GLY A 63 10.09 -21.34 10.13
C GLY A 63 8.82 -21.76 10.87
N ASN A 64 8.84 -21.88 12.21
CA ASN A 64 7.68 -22.22 13.00
C ASN A 64 6.89 -20.94 13.35
N VAL A 65 5.59 -20.98 13.12
CA VAL A 65 4.67 -19.94 13.57
C VAL A 65 4.14 -20.34 14.95
N THR A 66 4.68 -19.75 15.99
CA THR A 66 4.15 -19.92 17.34
C THR A 66 2.88 -19.09 17.48
N ILE A 67 1.73 -19.74 17.45
CA ILE A 67 0.46 -19.08 17.73
C ILE A 67 0.32 -18.94 19.24
N ASP A 68 0.62 -17.76 19.77
CA ASP A 68 0.30 -17.44 21.15
C ASP A 68 -1.21 -17.17 21.25
N TYR A 69 -1.95 -18.19 21.68
CA TYR A 69 -3.40 -18.12 21.85
C TYR A 69 -3.83 -17.05 22.85
N ASN A 70 -2.95 -16.63 23.76
CA ASN A 70 -3.23 -15.52 24.67
C ASN A 70 -3.16 -14.18 23.93
N LYS A 71 -2.32 -14.04 22.93
CA LYS A 71 -2.28 -12.86 22.04
C LYS A 71 -3.42 -12.84 21.02
N GLN A 72 -4.05 -13.97 20.72
CA GLN A 72 -5.25 -13.97 19.86
C GLN A 72 -6.43 -13.21 20.49
N LYS A 73 -6.52 -13.13 21.80
CA LYS A 73 -7.52 -12.29 22.48
C LYS A 73 -7.39 -10.81 22.13
N TYR A 74 -6.22 -10.37 21.70
CA TYR A 74 -5.91 -8.97 21.38
C TYR A 74 -6.21 -8.59 19.93
N ARG A 75 -6.69 -9.51 19.08
CA ARG A 75 -7.06 -9.20 17.68
C ARG A 75 -8.23 -8.21 17.55
N SER A 76 -9.00 -8.05 18.60
CA SER A 76 -10.11 -7.11 18.66
C SER A 76 -9.79 -5.82 19.41
N GLU A 77 -8.55 -5.65 19.83
CA GLU A 77 -8.12 -4.46 20.57
C GLU A 77 -8.00 -3.23 19.68
N SER A 78 -7.94 -2.10 20.36
CA SER A 78 -7.78 -0.79 19.75
C SER A 78 -6.62 -0.77 18.75
N PRO A 79 -6.75 -0.01 17.65
CA PRO A 79 -5.67 0.15 16.70
C PRO A 79 -4.37 0.56 17.41
N LYS A 80 -3.24 -0.01 16.98
CA LYS A 80 -1.93 0.44 17.45
C LYS A 80 -1.61 1.75 16.74
N SER A 81 -1.63 2.85 17.49
CA SER A 81 -1.14 4.14 16.98
C SER A 81 0.34 4.06 16.67
N LEU A 82 0.73 4.72 15.59
CA LEU A 82 2.10 4.88 15.15
C LEU A 82 2.51 6.35 15.31
N THR A 83 3.77 6.57 15.66
CA THR A 83 4.34 7.90 15.85
C THR A 83 5.08 8.32 14.58
N ILE A 84 4.65 9.39 13.93
CA ILE A 84 5.34 9.92 12.77
C ILE A 84 6.65 10.56 13.22
N GLU A 85 7.77 10.06 12.71
CA GLU A 85 9.11 10.58 12.94
C GLU A 85 9.48 11.60 11.85
N GLN A 86 9.18 11.29 10.57
CA GLN A 86 9.55 12.12 9.44
C GLN A 86 8.49 12.03 8.32
N GLY A 87 8.45 13.07 7.48
CA GLY A 87 7.56 13.15 6.32
C GLY A 87 6.26 13.92 6.60
N PRO A 88 5.26 13.87 5.70
CA PRO A 88 5.28 13.06 4.47
C PRO A 88 6.31 13.54 3.45
N TYR A 89 7.00 12.61 2.84
CA TYR A 89 7.88 12.83 1.70
C TYR A 89 7.13 12.51 0.41
N PHE A 90 7.17 13.40 -0.54
CA PHE A 90 6.51 13.22 -1.84
C PHE A 90 7.50 12.76 -2.89
N HIS A 91 7.05 11.95 -3.84
CA HIS A 91 7.86 11.62 -5.00
C HIS A 91 8.34 12.91 -5.69
N PRO A 92 9.65 13.02 -6.08
CA PRO A 92 10.20 14.24 -6.65
C PRO A 92 9.53 14.66 -7.96
N ASN A 93 8.97 13.73 -8.73
CA ASN A 93 8.10 14.04 -9.85
C ASN A 93 6.66 14.22 -9.36
N GLU A 94 6.12 15.42 -9.50
CA GLU A 94 4.77 15.77 -9.02
C GLU A 94 3.64 15.04 -9.75
N LEU A 95 3.90 14.47 -10.92
CA LEU A 95 2.94 13.67 -11.68
C LEU A 95 2.75 12.26 -11.09
N ILE A 96 3.62 11.86 -10.15
CA ILE A 96 3.55 10.56 -9.51
C ILE A 96 2.81 10.68 -8.18
N ASP A 97 1.68 9.99 -8.09
CA ASP A 97 0.80 10.00 -6.94
C ASP A 97 1.34 9.10 -5.82
N LEU A 98 2.49 9.45 -5.26
CA LEU A 98 3.18 8.70 -4.24
C LEU A 98 3.68 9.57 -3.11
N ALA A 99 3.50 9.11 -1.88
CA ALA A 99 4.09 9.70 -0.67
C ALA A 99 4.60 8.60 0.28
N VAL A 100 5.52 9.00 1.14
CA VAL A 100 6.14 8.12 2.15
C VAL A 100 6.16 8.82 3.49
N ILE A 101 5.87 8.06 4.55
CA ILE A 101 5.91 8.52 5.94
C ILE A 101 6.86 7.60 6.70
N VAL A 102 7.71 8.15 7.55
CA VAL A 102 8.58 7.38 8.44
C VAL A 102 8.04 7.45 9.86
N CYS A 103 7.80 6.28 10.46
CA CYS A 103 7.33 6.14 11.84
C CYS A 103 8.45 5.61 12.76
N GLU A 104 8.34 5.88 14.05
CA GLU A 104 9.28 5.39 15.07
C GLU A 104 9.23 3.87 15.24
N GLU A 105 8.04 3.27 15.03
CA GLU A 105 7.80 1.84 15.20
C GLU A 105 8.37 1.04 14.02
N LYS A 106 9.51 0.39 14.26
CA LYS A 106 10.24 -0.38 13.24
C LYS A 106 9.97 -1.89 13.30
N ASP A 107 9.50 -2.37 14.46
CA ASP A 107 9.19 -3.80 14.68
C ASP A 107 7.74 -4.11 14.24
N ILE A 108 7.49 -3.95 12.95
CA ILE A 108 6.22 -4.22 12.29
C ILE A 108 6.51 -5.10 11.09
N ALA A 109 5.60 -6.03 10.76
CA ALA A 109 5.70 -6.82 9.54
C ALA A 109 5.88 -5.90 8.32
N SER A 110 6.74 -6.27 7.39
CA SER A 110 7.03 -5.50 6.18
C SER A 110 6.61 -6.25 4.92
N ILE A 111 6.30 -5.49 3.88
CA ILE A 111 5.95 -5.98 2.57
C ILE A 111 7.19 -6.03 1.70
N PRO A 112 7.58 -7.17 1.14
CA PRO A 112 8.62 -7.20 0.12
C PRO A 112 8.10 -6.52 -1.14
N LEU A 113 8.85 -5.58 -1.67
CA LEU A 113 8.58 -4.94 -2.94
C LEU A 113 9.04 -5.86 -4.08
N GLY A 114 8.27 -5.93 -5.16
CA GLY A 114 8.79 -6.48 -6.42
C GLY A 114 9.90 -5.59 -6.95
N GLY A 115 10.75 -6.13 -7.80
CA GLY A 115 11.79 -5.36 -8.47
C GLY A 115 11.69 -5.51 -9.98
N HIS A 116 12.03 -4.45 -10.73
CA HIS A 116 12.09 -4.46 -12.19
C HIS A 116 10.80 -4.95 -12.88
N LEU A 117 9.63 -4.58 -12.34
CA LEU A 117 8.35 -5.01 -12.88
C LEU A 117 8.06 -4.37 -14.25
N ASP A 118 8.64 -3.20 -14.51
CA ASP A 118 8.56 -2.49 -15.77
C ASP A 118 9.30 -3.21 -16.92
N ASP A 119 10.30 -4.03 -16.64
CA ASP A 119 10.97 -4.88 -17.64
C ASP A 119 10.05 -5.93 -18.26
N TRP A 120 8.95 -6.27 -17.60
CA TRP A 120 8.04 -7.35 -17.99
C TRP A 120 6.74 -6.85 -18.65
N ILE A 121 6.62 -5.55 -18.89
CA ILE A 121 5.39 -4.93 -19.41
C ILE A 121 4.99 -5.53 -20.77
N ASP A 122 5.95 -5.73 -21.64
CA ASP A 122 5.71 -6.23 -23.00
C ASP A 122 5.49 -7.75 -23.09
N ASP A 123 5.74 -8.47 -21.99
CA ASP A 123 5.77 -9.94 -22.00
C ASP A 123 4.46 -10.61 -21.58
N SER A 124 3.43 -9.84 -21.30
CA SER A 124 2.10 -10.34 -20.88
C SER A 124 2.11 -11.30 -19.67
N GLN A 125 3.26 -11.47 -19.01
CA GLN A 125 3.41 -12.44 -17.90
C GLN A 125 2.50 -12.13 -16.70
N PHE A 126 2.21 -10.86 -16.49
CA PHE A 126 1.36 -10.43 -15.39
C PHE A 126 -0.14 -10.57 -15.71
N ILE A 127 -0.53 -10.68 -16.97
CA ILE A 127 -1.95 -10.70 -17.35
C ILE A 127 -2.60 -11.98 -16.84
N MET A 128 -3.78 -11.85 -16.20
CA MET A 128 -4.55 -12.91 -15.55
C MET A 128 -3.91 -13.48 -14.27
N THR A 129 -2.82 -12.90 -13.77
CA THR A 129 -2.25 -13.28 -12.48
C THR A 129 -3.15 -12.82 -11.34
N GLU A 130 -3.36 -13.69 -10.35
CA GLU A 130 -4.17 -13.38 -9.18
C GLU A 130 -3.49 -12.34 -8.29
N THR A 131 -4.27 -11.37 -7.83
CA THR A 131 -3.84 -10.34 -6.90
C THR A 131 -4.70 -10.30 -5.65
N VAL A 132 -4.13 -9.77 -4.58
CA VAL A 132 -4.84 -9.41 -3.36
C VAL A 132 -4.61 -7.93 -3.09
N VAL A 133 -5.67 -7.15 -3.10
CA VAL A 133 -5.64 -5.75 -2.70
C VAL A 133 -6.04 -5.63 -1.23
N MET A 134 -5.35 -4.76 -0.50
CA MET A 134 -5.65 -4.48 0.91
C MET A 134 -5.70 -2.98 1.17
N GLY A 135 -6.66 -2.55 1.99
CA GLY A 135 -6.81 -1.16 2.37
C GLY A 135 -7.94 -0.93 3.36
N TYR A 136 -8.20 0.33 3.68
CA TYR A 136 -9.16 0.75 4.70
C TYR A 136 -10.30 1.59 4.08
N PRO A 137 -11.15 1.01 3.24
CA PRO A 137 -12.33 1.74 2.78
C PRO A 137 -13.27 2.03 3.95
N PRO A 138 -13.95 3.19 3.96
CA PRO A 138 -14.95 3.47 4.98
C PRO A 138 -16.12 2.50 4.86
N ILE A 139 -16.34 1.72 5.91
CA ILE A 139 -17.45 0.79 5.98
C ILE A 139 -18.59 1.47 6.75
N PRO A 140 -19.77 1.66 6.14
CA PRO A 140 -20.90 2.27 6.82
C PRO A 140 -21.24 1.54 8.12
N PHE A 141 -21.49 2.30 9.18
CA PHE A 141 -21.82 1.80 10.52
C PHE A 141 -20.72 1.03 11.26
N ALA A 142 -19.50 0.97 10.72
CA ALA A 142 -18.35 0.45 11.46
C ALA A 142 -17.90 1.46 12.52
N ASN A 143 -17.66 0.99 13.74
CA ASN A 143 -17.21 1.84 14.85
C ASN A 143 -15.71 2.20 14.78
N ARG A 144 -14.98 1.56 13.86
CA ARG A 144 -13.53 1.74 13.70
C ARG A 144 -13.13 1.41 12.27
N PRO A 145 -11.95 1.87 11.80
CA PRO A 145 -11.41 1.43 10.52
C PRO A 145 -11.23 -0.09 10.47
N LEU A 146 -11.63 -0.70 9.38
CA LEU A 146 -11.51 -2.14 9.15
C LEU A 146 -10.62 -2.38 7.94
N LEU A 147 -9.62 -3.24 8.10
CA LEU A 147 -8.82 -3.71 6.98
C LEU A 147 -9.67 -4.62 6.09
N ILE A 148 -9.83 -4.24 4.85
CA ILE A 148 -10.53 -5.00 3.83
C ILE A 148 -9.51 -5.57 2.85
N ALA A 149 -9.66 -6.84 2.52
CA ALA A 149 -8.93 -7.50 1.47
C ALA A 149 -9.90 -8.00 0.40
N ALA A 150 -9.50 -7.85 -0.86
CA ALA A 150 -10.26 -8.36 -1.99
C ALA A 150 -9.33 -9.02 -2.99
N LYS A 151 -9.81 -10.05 -3.67
CA LYS A 151 -9.12 -10.68 -4.79
C LYS A 151 -9.45 -9.97 -6.08
N GLY A 152 -8.49 -9.97 -6.98
CA GLY A 152 -8.63 -9.50 -8.35
C GLY A 152 -7.61 -10.16 -9.24
N GLU A 153 -7.60 -9.78 -10.49
CA GLU A 153 -6.65 -10.23 -11.50
C GLU A 153 -6.07 -9.02 -12.22
N ILE A 154 -4.85 -9.14 -12.70
CA ILE A 154 -4.25 -8.14 -13.58
C ILE A 154 -4.89 -8.29 -14.96
N ASN A 155 -5.60 -7.27 -15.41
CA ASN A 155 -6.29 -7.29 -16.69
C ASN A 155 -5.53 -6.55 -17.80
N ALA A 156 -4.71 -5.57 -17.42
CA ALA A 156 -3.86 -4.84 -18.34
C ALA A 156 -2.68 -4.21 -17.59
N VAL A 157 -1.62 -3.95 -18.34
CA VAL A 157 -0.54 -3.04 -17.95
C VAL A 157 -0.60 -1.85 -18.90
N VAL A 158 -0.58 -0.64 -18.38
CA VAL A 158 -0.78 0.56 -19.19
C VAL A 158 0.23 1.64 -18.82
N ASP A 159 0.75 2.30 -19.87
CA ASP A 159 1.41 3.58 -19.75
C ASP A 159 0.37 4.68 -19.86
N LYS A 160 0.26 5.48 -18.83
CA LYS A 160 -0.67 6.61 -18.85
C LYS A 160 0.00 7.85 -19.42
N TYR A 161 -0.68 8.53 -20.33
CA TYR A 161 -0.17 9.77 -20.93
C TYR A 161 -0.02 10.94 -19.91
N ASN A 162 -0.70 10.86 -18.78
CA ASN A 162 -0.74 11.88 -17.73
C ASN A 162 0.01 11.48 -16.45
N ALA A 163 0.58 10.29 -16.40
CA ALA A 163 1.35 9.80 -15.27
C ALA A 163 2.47 8.90 -15.77
N PRO A 164 3.74 9.26 -15.55
CA PRO A 164 4.86 8.38 -15.89
C PRO A 164 4.82 7.11 -15.05
N HIS A 165 5.54 6.11 -15.50
CA HIS A 165 5.57 4.74 -15.00
C HIS A 165 4.32 3.91 -15.27
N PRO A 166 4.51 2.58 -15.38
CA PRO A 166 3.44 1.65 -15.63
C PRO A 166 2.41 1.60 -14.51
N HIS A 167 1.17 1.38 -14.92
CA HIS A 167 0.06 1.10 -14.03
C HIS A 167 -0.54 -0.25 -14.38
N PHE A 168 -0.84 -1.03 -13.35
CA PHE A 168 -1.58 -2.27 -13.49
C PHE A 168 -3.07 -2.01 -13.28
N ILE A 169 -3.87 -2.53 -14.21
CA ILE A 169 -5.33 -2.45 -14.15
C ILE A 169 -5.85 -3.74 -13.53
N ILE A 170 -6.48 -3.62 -12.37
CA ILE A 170 -6.91 -4.75 -11.55
C ILE A 170 -8.43 -4.83 -11.51
N SER A 171 -9.00 -6.03 -11.73
CA SER A 171 -10.43 -6.32 -11.67
C SER A 171 -10.96 -6.40 -10.23
N THR A 172 -10.73 -5.34 -9.47
CA THR A 172 -11.27 -5.21 -8.12
C THR A 172 -12.10 -3.95 -8.04
N MET A 173 -13.26 -4.04 -7.40
CA MET A 173 -14.18 -2.90 -7.30
C MET A 173 -13.53 -1.76 -6.50
N PRO A 174 -13.33 -0.60 -7.14
CA PRO A 174 -12.75 0.54 -6.47
C PRO A 174 -13.72 1.09 -5.42
N ARG A 175 -13.16 1.47 -4.26
CA ARG A 175 -13.90 2.18 -3.20
C ARG A 175 -12.99 3.22 -2.60
N GLY A 176 -13.53 4.37 -2.23
CA GLY A 176 -12.78 5.37 -1.45
C GLY A 176 -12.12 4.72 -0.23
N GLY A 177 -10.92 5.20 0.16
CA GLY A 177 -10.14 4.65 1.27
C GLY A 177 -9.17 3.52 0.89
N PHE A 178 -9.29 2.88 -0.25
CA PHE A 178 -8.24 1.99 -0.78
C PHE A 178 -7.01 2.77 -1.26
N SER A 179 -7.12 4.05 -1.57
CA SER A 179 -6.00 4.91 -1.98
C SER A 179 -4.83 4.82 -0.99
N GLY A 180 -3.63 4.58 -1.50
CA GLY A 180 -2.43 4.30 -0.73
C GLY A 180 -2.32 2.85 -0.24
N GLY A 181 -3.32 2.03 -0.49
CA GLY A 181 -3.32 0.61 -0.15
C GLY A 181 -2.41 -0.23 -1.03
N LEU A 182 -2.27 -1.47 -0.65
CA LEU A 182 -1.35 -2.44 -1.22
C LEU A 182 -2.05 -3.30 -2.26
N CYS A 183 -1.37 -3.54 -3.38
CA CYS A 183 -1.67 -4.62 -4.29
C CYS A 183 -0.54 -5.66 -4.24
N LEU A 184 -0.86 -6.87 -3.76
CA LEU A 184 0.03 -8.03 -3.76
C LEU A 184 -0.27 -8.92 -4.96
N ILE A 185 0.76 -9.52 -5.52
CA ILE A 185 0.65 -10.58 -6.51
C ILE A 185 0.80 -11.94 -5.81
N GLU A 186 0.29 -13.01 -6.41
CA GLU A 186 0.35 -14.38 -5.85
C GLU A 186 1.78 -14.86 -5.52
N TRP A 187 2.79 -14.28 -6.13
CA TRP A 187 4.22 -14.57 -5.88
C TRP A 187 4.76 -13.92 -4.59
N LYS A 188 3.89 -13.31 -3.77
CA LYS A 188 4.17 -12.83 -2.40
C LYS A 188 4.98 -11.54 -2.30
N PHE A 189 4.98 -10.69 -3.32
CA PHE A 189 5.54 -9.35 -3.26
C PHE A 189 4.52 -8.29 -3.67
N ALA A 190 4.80 -7.04 -3.33
CA ALA A 190 4.00 -5.91 -3.78
C ALA A 190 4.17 -5.70 -5.29
N LEU A 191 3.05 -5.66 -5.98
CA LEU A 191 2.95 -5.21 -7.36
C LEU A 191 3.01 -3.69 -7.43
N GLY A 192 2.44 -3.03 -6.43
CA GLY A 192 2.42 -1.58 -6.35
C GLY A 192 1.45 -1.02 -5.33
N VAL A 193 1.26 0.29 -5.41
CA VAL A 193 0.37 1.08 -4.57
C VAL A 193 -0.92 1.45 -5.30
N ILE A 194 -2.06 1.33 -4.63
CA ILE A 194 -3.36 1.72 -5.18
C ILE A 194 -3.44 3.24 -5.19
N VAL A 195 -3.57 3.84 -6.37
CA VAL A 195 -3.57 5.29 -6.53
C VAL A 195 -4.93 5.86 -6.93
N GLU A 196 -5.69 5.15 -7.75
CA GLU A 196 -6.99 5.65 -8.18
C GLU A 196 -7.98 4.55 -8.54
N SER A 197 -9.24 4.96 -8.53
CA SER A 197 -10.33 4.23 -9.19
C SER A 197 -10.46 4.71 -10.62
N LEU A 198 -10.56 3.81 -11.58
CA LEU A 198 -10.82 4.20 -12.94
C LEU A 198 -12.28 4.65 -13.08
N VAL A 199 -12.45 5.92 -13.37
CA VAL A 199 -13.76 6.56 -13.46
C VAL A 199 -14.13 6.84 -14.92
N ASN A 200 -15.41 6.68 -15.25
CA ASN A 200 -15.99 7.20 -16.47
C ASN A 200 -17.03 8.27 -16.09
N ASN A 201 -16.94 9.47 -16.69
CA ASN A 201 -17.86 10.57 -16.45
C ASN A 201 -18.06 10.96 -14.96
N ASN A 202 -16.97 10.94 -14.17
CA ASN A 202 -16.97 11.23 -12.73
C ASN A 202 -17.77 10.24 -11.86
N LYS A 203 -18.02 9.02 -12.34
CA LYS A 203 -18.65 7.95 -11.56
C LYS A 203 -17.67 6.80 -11.34
N GLU A 204 -17.27 6.62 -10.11
CA GLU A 204 -16.24 5.65 -9.68
C GLU A 204 -16.59 4.18 -9.94
N THR A 205 -17.86 3.87 -10.20
CA THR A 205 -18.34 2.49 -10.23
C THR A 205 -18.56 1.92 -11.63
N GLU A 206 -18.41 2.72 -12.68
CA GLU A 206 -18.85 2.26 -14.01
C GLU A 206 -17.89 1.31 -14.72
N LEU A 207 -16.58 1.32 -14.41
CA LEU A 207 -15.62 0.42 -15.04
C LEU A 207 -15.26 -0.79 -14.19
N GLY A 208 -15.38 -0.71 -12.86
CA GLY A 208 -15.10 -1.83 -11.96
C GLY A 208 -13.62 -2.19 -11.84
N PHE A 209 -12.71 -1.29 -12.23
CA PHE A 209 -11.26 -1.50 -12.20
C PHE A 209 -10.56 -0.52 -11.28
N MET A 210 -9.46 -0.97 -10.67
CA MET A 210 -8.50 -0.13 -9.95
C MET A 210 -7.24 0.09 -10.79
N SER A 211 -6.59 1.23 -10.57
CA SER A 211 -5.25 1.52 -11.07
C SER A 211 -4.24 1.39 -9.93
N VAL A 212 -3.23 0.60 -10.16
CA VAL A 212 -2.12 0.35 -9.24
C VAL A 212 -0.84 0.87 -9.88
N LEU A 213 -0.20 1.85 -9.25
CA LEU A 213 1.11 2.36 -9.66
C LEU A 213 2.17 1.31 -9.32
N SER A 214 3.04 0.97 -10.25
CA SER A 214 4.11 -0.02 -10.06
C SER A 214 5.07 0.35 -8.93
N VAL A 215 5.94 -0.57 -8.53
CA VAL A 215 6.84 -0.40 -7.38
C VAL A 215 8.06 0.49 -7.67
N GLU A 216 8.47 0.65 -8.93
CA GLU A 216 9.66 1.41 -9.31
C GLU A 216 9.64 2.85 -8.76
N PRO A 217 8.55 3.61 -8.85
CA PRO A 217 8.45 4.91 -8.20
C PRO A 217 8.63 4.88 -6.68
N ILE A 218 8.27 3.77 -6.03
CA ILE A 218 8.51 3.62 -4.59
C ILE A 218 10.01 3.60 -4.33
N PHE A 219 10.75 2.76 -5.06
CA PHE A 219 12.21 2.68 -4.93
C PHE A 219 12.88 4.03 -5.20
N THR A 220 12.53 4.69 -6.29
CA THR A 220 13.13 6.00 -6.65
C THR A 220 12.83 7.06 -5.59
N CYS A 221 11.62 7.08 -5.03
CA CYS A 221 11.26 7.98 -3.93
C CYS A 221 12.09 7.68 -2.67
N LEU A 222 12.18 6.41 -2.27
CA LEU A 222 12.93 5.99 -1.08
C LEU A 222 14.43 6.29 -1.20
N GLN A 223 15.01 6.08 -2.38
CA GLN A 223 16.40 6.41 -2.67
C GLN A 223 16.63 7.92 -2.64
N HIS A 224 15.74 8.71 -3.23
CA HIS A 224 15.87 10.17 -3.27
C HIS A 224 16.00 10.77 -1.86
N TYR A 225 15.27 10.23 -0.89
CA TYR A 225 15.32 10.69 0.51
C TYR A 225 16.29 9.90 1.40
N ASN A 226 17.05 8.94 0.84
CA ASN A 226 17.98 8.07 1.58
C ASN A 226 17.32 7.29 2.72
N ILE A 227 16.09 6.80 2.49
CA ILE A 227 15.30 6.03 3.45
C ILE A 227 14.90 4.65 2.92
N LEU A 228 15.63 4.13 1.93
CA LEU A 228 15.40 2.78 1.41
C LEU A 228 15.76 1.74 2.49
N PRO A 229 14.78 0.94 2.97
CA PRO A 229 15.03 -0.09 3.98
C PRO A 229 16.00 -1.15 3.49
N GLU A 230 16.85 -1.67 4.39
CA GLU A 230 17.87 -2.69 4.06
C GLU A 230 17.23 -3.92 3.41
N ALA A 231 16.08 -4.37 3.94
CA ALA A 231 15.37 -5.52 3.42
C ALA A 231 14.88 -5.38 1.95
N GLN A 232 14.85 -4.16 1.42
CA GLN A 232 14.43 -3.91 0.03
C GLN A 232 15.62 -3.76 -0.92
N LYS A 233 16.86 -3.67 -0.42
CA LYS A 233 18.04 -3.42 -1.26
C LYS A 233 18.41 -4.59 -2.17
N ASP A 234 18.15 -5.81 -1.73
CA ASP A 234 18.45 -7.02 -2.53
C ASP A 234 17.60 -7.12 -3.80
N GLY A 235 16.42 -6.48 -3.80
CA GLY A 235 15.51 -6.41 -4.97
C GLY A 235 15.76 -5.19 -5.87
N TRP A 236 16.71 -4.31 -5.50
CA TRP A 236 16.95 -3.06 -6.21
C TRP A 236 18.45 -2.80 -6.38
N ASP A 237 18.94 -2.88 -7.59
CA ASP A 237 20.35 -2.66 -7.91
C ASP A 237 20.69 -1.22 -8.37
N GLY A 238 19.71 -0.32 -8.35
CA GLY A 238 19.89 1.08 -8.69
C GLY A 238 20.07 1.37 -10.20
N PHE A 239 19.82 0.37 -11.05
CA PHE A 239 20.01 0.50 -12.50
C PHE A 239 19.04 1.47 -13.18
N TRP A 240 17.95 1.84 -12.51
CA TRP A 240 16.80 2.58 -13.06
C TRP A 240 16.61 3.95 -12.41
N ALA A 241 17.68 4.56 -11.90
CA ALA A 241 17.65 5.91 -11.34
C ALA A 241 17.64 7.00 -12.41
#